data_0f2f382249d285095a58c4415c0639e8
#
_entry.id   0f2f382249d285095a58c4415c0639e8
#
_cell.length_a   1.000
_cell.length_b   1.000
_cell.length_c   1.000
_cell.angle_alpha   90.00
_cell.angle_beta   90.00
_cell.angle_gamma   90.00
#
_symmetry.space_group_name_H-M   'P 1'
#
loop_
_entity.id
_entity.type
_entity.pdbx_description
1 polymer ?
#
loop_
_entity_poly.entity_id
_entity_poly.type
_entity_poly.pdbx_seq_one_letter_code
_entity_poly.pdbx_strand_id
1 'polypeptide(L)'
;METSNHIVIMAGGVGSRFWPMSTADCPKQFIDVLGCGKSLLQLTVERFKGICPMENVWVLTSEKYAPLVKEQLPMILEENILKEPCRRNTAPCIAYAAWKIKKRFPNANMVVTPSDHFVADVQEFQRVIKSSLNFVADSDAILTLGIKPTRPETGYGYIEAVLGSSSLANKEVFRVDSFKEKPSLEIAQSYIAKNNFYWNSGIFIWNVSTIVNAFRVYQSPIASVFESLLPYYYTDKEQELVNEHFPECRSISVDYAIMER
;
A
#
# COMPACT_ATOMS: atom_id res chain seq x y z
N MET A 1 8.08 24.24 -1.33
CA MET A 1 8.52 23.06 -2.10
C MET A 1 7.27 22.42 -2.64
N GLU A 2 7.24 22.10 -3.93
CA GLU A 2 6.08 21.43 -4.54
C GLU A 2 5.86 20.06 -3.92
N THR A 3 4.62 19.73 -3.61
CA THR A 3 4.23 18.41 -3.10
C THR A 3 4.25 17.43 -4.27
N SER A 4 5.00 16.34 -4.16
CA SER A 4 5.05 15.30 -5.18
C SER A 4 4.22 14.08 -4.77
N ASN A 5 3.51 13.49 -5.72
CA ASN A 5 2.76 12.25 -5.51
C ASN A 5 3.59 11.04 -5.89
N HIS A 6 3.60 10.03 -5.04
CA HIS A 6 4.31 8.77 -5.23
C HIS A 6 3.38 7.58 -5.08
N ILE A 7 3.50 6.61 -5.96
CA ILE A 7 2.72 5.38 -5.93
C ILE A 7 3.63 4.23 -5.52
N VAL A 8 3.27 3.52 -4.47
CA VAL A 8 4.01 2.39 -3.91
C VAL A 8 3.18 1.12 -4.08
N ILE A 9 3.64 0.21 -4.93
CA ILE A 9 2.95 -1.02 -5.28
C ILE A 9 3.58 -2.19 -4.52
N MET A 10 2.79 -2.86 -3.68
CA MET A 10 3.24 -4.03 -2.94
C MET A 10 3.07 -5.29 -3.79
N ALA A 11 4.18 -5.87 -4.25
CA ALA A 11 4.24 -7.03 -5.15
C ALA A 11 5.04 -8.21 -4.59
N GLY A 12 5.14 -8.34 -3.24
CA GLY A 12 5.90 -9.38 -2.55
C GLY A 12 5.13 -10.68 -2.26
N GLY A 13 3.82 -10.73 -2.55
CA GLY A 13 2.97 -11.90 -2.30
C GLY A 13 3.29 -13.10 -3.19
N VAL A 14 3.10 -14.35 -2.70
CA VAL A 14 3.27 -15.59 -3.48
C VAL A 14 2.01 -16.09 -4.17
N GLY A 15 0.84 -15.51 -3.82
CA GLY A 15 -0.42 -15.88 -4.48
C GLY A 15 -0.83 -17.35 -4.33
N SER A 16 -0.48 -18.03 -3.24
CA SER A 16 -0.69 -19.48 -3.04
C SER A 16 -2.15 -19.93 -3.20
N ARG A 17 -3.11 -19.04 -2.94
CA ARG A 17 -4.56 -19.31 -3.12
C ARG A 17 -4.98 -19.43 -4.58
N PHE A 18 -4.12 -19.04 -5.51
CA PHE A 18 -4.43 -19.02 -6.94
C PHE A 18 -3.84 -20.23 -7.70
N TRP A 19 -3.31 -21.22 -6.93
CA TRP A 19 -2.84 -22.47 -7.49
C TRP A 19 -3.99 -23.20 -8.24
N PRO A 20 -3.79 -23.81 -9.43
CA PRO A 20 -2.49 -24.06 -10.07
C PRO A 20 -2.01 -22.94 -11.00
N MET A 21 -2.75 -21.85 -11.20
CA MET A 21 -2.35 -20.77 -12.09
C MET A 21 -1.13 -19.99 -11.55
N SER A 22 -1.04 -19.77 -10.23
CA SER A 22 0.14 -19.16 -9.60
C SER A 22 1.07 -20.21 -9.04
N THR A 23 2.37 -20.00 -9.20
CA THR A 23 3.44 -20.83 -8.64
C THR A 23 4.40 -19.99 -7.79
N ALA A 24 5.32 -20.66 -7.08
CA ALA A 24 6.38 -19.96 -6.35
C ALA A 24 7.36 -19.20 -7.26
N ASP A 25 7.40 -19.51 -8.56
CA ASP A 25 8.26 -18.86 -9.54
C ASP A 25 7.51 -17.77 -10.32
N CYS A 26 6.19 -17.89 -10.45
CA CYS A 26 5.34 -16.90 -11.09
C CYS A 26 4.10 -16.65 -10.24
N PRO A 27 4.17 -15.73 -9.25
CA PRO A 27 3.05 -15.35 -8.42
C PRO A 27 1.93 -14.66 -9.20
N LYS A 28 0.72 -14.65 -8.61
CA LYS A 28 -0.52 -14.13 -9.19
C LYS A 28 -0.37 -12.75 -9.87
N GLN A 29 0.35 -11.84 -9.24
CA GLN A 29 0.51 -10.46 -9.72
C GLN A 29 1.26 -10.37 -11.07
N PHE A 30 2.05 -11.38 -11.42
CA PHE A 30 2.81 -11.44 -12.67
C PHE A 30 2.09 -12.19 -13.81
N ILE A 31 0.86 -12.66 -13.55
CA ILE A 31 0.07 -13.47 -14.50
C ILE A 31 -1.00 -12.60 -15.15
N ASP A 32 -1.26 -12.85 -16.45
CA ASP A 32 -2.45 -12.34 -17.15
C ASP A 32 -3.67 -13.19 -16.76
N VAL A 33 -4.27 -12.80 -15.64
CA VAL A 33 -5.46 -13.49 -15.09
C VAL A 33 -6.72 -13.20 -15.89
N LEU A 34 -6.75 -12.06 -16.58
CA LEU A 34 -7.93 -11.57 -17.29
C LEU A 34 -7.92 -11.92 -18.78
N GLY A 35 -6.81 -12.47 -19.31
CA GLY A 35 -6.68 -12.78 -20.73
C GLY A 35 -6.61 -11.54 -21.62
N CYS A 36 -6.16 -10.41 -21.09
CA CYS A 36 -6.08 -9.13 -21.79
C CYS A 36 -4.67 -8.78 -22.31
N GLY A 37 -3.72 -9.70 -22.19
CA GLY A 37 -2.34 -9.50 -22.61
C GLY A 37 -1.48 -8.75 -21.58
N LYS A 38 -1.99 -8.53 -20.37
CA LYS A 38 -1.29 -7.80 -19.30
C LYS A 38 -1.45 -8.49 -17.95
N SER A 39 -0.36 -8.52 -17.20
CA SER A 39 -0.39 -9.00 -15.81
C SER A 39 -1.15 -8.04 -14.87
N LEU A 40 -1.56 -8.54 -13.70
CA LEU A 40 -2.21 -7.68 -12.70
C LEU A 40 -1.29 -6.55 -12.24
N LEU A 41 0.02 -6.77 -12.19
CA LEU A 41 1.01 -5.73 -11.87
C LEU A 41 1.02 -4.63 -12.94
N GLN A 42 1.03 -4.99 -14.21
CA GLN A 42 0.97 -4.03 -15.32
C GLN A 42 -0.32 -3.23 -15.30
N LEU A 43 -1.47 -3.89 -15.10
CA LEU A 43 -2.77 -3.21 -14.95
C LEU A 43 -2.79 -2.30 -13.72
N THR A 44 -2.07 -2.67 -12.65
CA THR A 44 -1.95 -1.82 -11.46
C THR A 44 -1.18 -0.53 -11.76
N VAL A 45 -0.07 -0.60 -12.47
CA VAL A 45 0.67 0.61 -12.89
C VAL A 45 -0.17 1.48 -13.83
N GLU A 46 -0.82 0.88 -14.82
CA GLU A 46 -1.62 1.62 -15.81
C GLU A 46 -2.77 2.42 -15.20
N ARG A 47 -3.44 1.92 -14.16
CA ARG A 47 -4.55 2.64 -13.52
C ARG A 47 -4.11 3.91 -12.80
N PHE A 48 -2.80 4.06 -12.49
CA PHE A 48 -2.23 5.27 -11.93
C PHE A 48 -1.69 6.26 -12.97
N LYS A 49 -1.80 5.95 -14.26
CA LYS A 49 -1.37 6.86 -15.33
C LYS A 49 -2.07 8.21 -15.22
N GLY A 50 -1.28 9.30 -15.22
CA GLY A 50 -1.80 10.66 -15.07
C GLY A 50 -2.11 11.09 -13.63
N ILE A 51 -1.70 10.31 -12.62
CA ILE A 51 -1.75 10.67 -11.19
C ILE A 51 -0.37 11.14 -10.71
N CYS A 52 0.69 10.46 -11.12
CA CYS A 52 2.07 10.90 -10.90
C CYS A 52 2.93 10.57 -12.12
N PRO A 53 4.10 11.19 -12.26
CA PRO A 53 5.10 10.79 -13.26
C PRO A 53 5.64 9.38 -12.94
N MET A 54 6.11 8.67 -13.99
CA MET A 54 6.52 7.27 -13.86
C MET A 54 7.75 7.09 -12.95
N GLU A 55 8.61 8.09 -12.87
CA GLU A 55 9.74 8.14 -11.95
C GLU A 55 9.35 8.16 -10.46
N ASN A 56 8.08 8.42 -10.15
CA ASN A 56 7.52 8.38 -8.81
C ASN A 56 6.73 7.08 -8.53
N VAL A 57 6.79 6.10 -9.42
CA VAL A 57 6.20 4.77 -9.19
C VAL A 57 7.25 3.83 -8.62
N TRP A 58 6.92 3.19 -7.50
CA TRP A 58 7.78 2.30 -6.72
C TRP A 58 7.16 0.91 -6.64
N VAL A 59 7.98 -0.11 -6.71
CA VAL A 59 7.52 -1.50 -6.57
C VAL A 59 8.29 -2.17 -5.44
N LEU A 60 7.57 -2.60 -4.41
CA LEU A 60 8.09 -3.40 -3.30
C LEU A 60 7.92 -4.87 -3.64
N THR A 61 9.00 -5.61 -3.67
CA THR A 61 8.98 -7.03 -4.04
C THR A 61 10.10 -7.80 -3.34
N SER A 62 10.09 -9.13 -3.40
CA SER A 62 11.25 -9.89 -2.95
C SER A 62 12.39 -9.82 -3.97
N GLU A 63 13.61 -10.02 -3.50
CA GLU A 63 14.78 -10.11 -4.37
C GLU A 63 14.59 -11.13 -5.50
N LYS A 64 13.92 -12.25 -5.21
CA LYS A 64 13.58 -13.31 -6.19
C LYS A 64 12.74 -12.79 -7.36
N TYR A 65 11.81 -11.87 -7.11
CA TYR A 65 10.84 -11.41 -8.12
C TYR A 65 11.23 -10.09 -8.79
N ALA A 66 12.31 -9.44 -8.34
CA ALA A 66 12.78 -8.20 -8.96
C ALA A 66 13.09 -8.34 -10.47
N PRO A 67 13.62 -9.46 -10.98
CA PRO A 67 13.77 -9.66 -12.43
C PRO A 67 12.45 -9.64 -13.19
N LEU A 68 11.38 -10.25 -12.66
CA LEU A 68 10.04 -10.23 -13.26
C LEU A 68 9.45 -8.82 -13.29
N VAL A 69 9.70 -8.01 -12.24
CA VAL A 69 9.29 -6.60 -12.24
C VAL A 69 9.99 -5.83 -13.35
N LYS A 70 11.31 -6.00 -13.53
CA LYS A 70 12.08 -5.34 -14.59
C LYS A 70 11.61 -5.76 -15.99
N GLU A 71 11.31 -7.03 -16.19
CA GLU A 71 10.80 -7.57 -17.44
C GLU A 71 9.43 -6.97 -17.80
N GLN A 72 8.50 -6.97 -16.85
CA GLN A 72 7.12 -6.53 -17.10
C GLN A 72 6.93 -5.02 -17.05
N LEU A 73 7.80 -4.30 -16.33
CA LEU A 73 7.76 -2.84 -16.14
C LEU A 73 9.12 -2.20 -16.45
N PRO A 74 9.61 -2.29 -17.70
CA PRO A 74 10.94 -1.77 -18.06
C PRO A 74 11.07 -0.25 -17.90
N MET A 75 9.95 0.47 -17.76
CA MET A 75 9.89 1.91 -17.54
C MET A 75 10.14 2.32 -16.07
N ILE A 76 10.09 1.40 -15.12
CA ILE A 76 10.34 1.71 -13.69
C ILE A 76 11.84 1.84 -13.45
N LEU A 77 12.25 2.91 -12.76
CA LEU A 77 13.64 3.11 -12.38
C LEU A 77 14.13 1.96 -11.48
N GLU A 78 15.36 1.50 -11.70
CA GLU A 78 15.90 0.39 -10.90
C GLU A 78 15.93 0.71 -9.41
N GLU A 79 16.28 1.93 -9.04
CA GLU A 79 16.29 2.42 -7.66
C GLU A 79 14.90 2.43 -6.99
N ASN A 80 13.82 2.35 -7.78
CA ASN A 80 12.44 2.30 -7.33
C ASN A 80 11.91 0.87 -7.19
N ILE A 81 12.70 -0.14 -7.57
CA ILE A 81 12.39 -1.55 -7.30
C ILE A 81 13.03 -1.91 -5.96
N LEU A 82 12.24 -1.83 -4.90
CA LEU A 82 12.69 -2.09 -3.54
C LEU A 82 12.64 -3.60 -3.25
N LYS A 83 13.81 -4.17 -2.93
CA LYS A 83 13.97 -5.61 -2.78
C LYS A 83 13.99 -5.98 -1.29
N GLU A 84 12.97 -6.72 -0.85
CA GLU A 84 12.89 -7.25 0.50
C GLU A 84 13.68 -8.56 0.59
N PRO A 85 14.64 -8.69 1.51
CA PRO A 85 15.44 -9.91 1.65
C PRO A 85 14.64 -11.08 2.25
N CYS A 86 13.61 -10.77 3.04
CA CYS A 86 12.72 -11.74 3.64
C CYS A 86 11.32 -11.15 3.84
N ARG A 87 10.34 -12.01 4.12
CA ARG A 87 8.97 -11.57 4.35
C ARG A 87 8.78 -11.11 5.78
N ARG A 88 8.34 -9.87 5.97
CA ARG A 88 8.00 -9.27 7.26
C ARG A 88 6.62 -8.63 7.27
N ASN A 89 5.72 -9.06 6.33
CA ASN A 89 4.39 -8.48 6.17
C ASN A 89 4.44 -7.01 5.72
N THR A 90 3.30 -6.29 5.72
CA THR A 90 3.18 -5.00 5.03
C THR A 90 3.76 -3.80 5.79
N ALA A 91 3.87 -3.84 7.13
CA ALA A 91 4.39 -2.69 7.86
C ALA A 91 5.88 -2.41 7.59
N PRO A 92 6.83 -3.36 7.70
CA PRO A 92 8.22 -3.11 7.32
C PRO A 92 8.41 -2.79 5.85
N CYS A 93 7.63 -3.42 4.97
CA CYS A 93 7.57 -3.15 3.55
C CYS A 93 7.28 -1.66 3.27
N ILE A 94 6.20 -1.14 3.86
CA ILE A 94 5.78 0.26 3.72
C ILE A 94 6.79 1.21 4.36
N ALA A 95 7.33 0.85 5.53
CA ALA A 95 8.33 1.65 6.22
C ALA A 95 9.58 1.85 5.35
N TYR A 96 10.10 0.78 4.72
CA TYR A 96 11.23 0.89 3.80
C TYR A 96 10.98 1.94 2.70
N ALA A 97 9.86 1.85 2.00
CA ALA A 97 9.51 2.84 0.98
C ALA A 97 9.36 4.25 1.57
N ALA A 98 8.70 4.40 2.71
CA ALA A 98 8.44 5.69 3.32
C ALA A 98 9.73 6.43 3.71
N TRP A 99 10.69 5.76 4.36
CA TRP A 99 11.95 6.37 4.73
C TRP A 99 12.81 6.72 3.51
N LYS A 100 12.87 5.84 2.51
CA LYS A 100 13.63 6.09 1.28
C LYS A 100 13.04 7.25 0.49
N ILE A 101 11.73 7.29 0.29
CA ILE A 101 11.04 8.40 -0.40
C ILE A 101 11.25 9.69 0.38
N LYS A 102 11.03 9.69 1.71
CA LYS A 102 11.18 10.89 2.54
C LYS A 102 12.57 11.51 2.48
N LYS A 103 13.61 10.70 2.35
CA LYS A 103 15.00 11.23 2.24
C LYS A 103 15.16 12.16 1.05
N ARG A 104 14.56 11.87 -0.09
CA ARG A 104 14.66 12.70 -1.30
C ARG A 104 13.50 13.67 -1.46
N PHE A 105 12.30 13.27 -1.00
CA PHE A 105 11.05 13.99 -1.15
C PHE A 105 10.33 14.15 0.20
N PRO A 106 10.78 15.10 1.04
CA PRO A 106 10.30 15.22 2.44
C PRO A 106 8.81 15.57 2.57
N ASN A 107 8.21 16.15 1.52
CA ASN A 107 6.79 16.55 1.48
C ASN A 107 5.97 15.66 0.52
N ALA A 108 6.46 14.47 0.19
CA ALA A 108 5.75 13.57 -0.71
C ALA A 108 4.42 13.08 -0.14
N ASN A 109 3.41 12.98 -1.00
CA ASN A 109 2.24 12.17 -0.73
C ASN A 109 2.45 10.76 -1.29
N MET A 110 2.01 9.76 -0.57
CA MET A 110 2.15 8.36 -0.95
C MET A 110 0.78 7.70 -1.08
N VAL A 111 0.58 6.97 -2.18
CA VAL A 111 -0.47 5.95 -2.29
C VAL A 111 0.21 4.60 -2.20
N VAL A 112 -0.21 3.79 -1.24
CA VAL A 112 0.24 2.39 -1.13
C VAL A 112 -0.88 1.49 -1.60
N THR A 113 -0.59 0.57 -2.51
CA THR A 113 -1.60 -0.31 -3.12
C THR A 113 -1.07 -1.74 -3.30
N PRO A 114 -1.92 -2.77 -3.14
CA PRO A 114 -1.62 -4.12 -3.60
C PRO A 114 -1.49 -4.18 -5.13
N SER A 115 -0.71 -5.14 -5.63
CA SER A 115 -0.46 -5.37 -7.06
C SER A 115 -1.45 -6.31 -7.73
N ASP A 116 -2.41 -6.89 -6.99
CA ASP A 116 -3.23 -8.01 -7.45
C ASP A 116 -4.75 -7.74 -7.46
N HIS A 117 -5.13 -6.47 -7.33
CA HIS A 117 -6.53 -6.05 -7.40
C HIS A 117 -6.96 -5.79 -8.85
N PHE A 118 -8.16 -6.25 -9.16
CA PHE A 118 -8.89 -5.83 -10.35
C PHE A 118 -9.76 -4.61 -10.02
N VAL A 119 -9.67 -3.57 -10.84
CA VAL A 119 -10.47 -2.35 -10.73
C VAL A 119 -11.23 -2.18 -12.04
N ALA A 120 -12.55 -2.34 -12.00
CA ALA A 120 -13.41 -2.27 -13.19
C ALA A 120 -13.62 -0.83 -13.65
N ASP A 121 -13.88 0.10 -12.73
CA ASP A 121 -14.03 1.53 -13.02
C ASP A 121 -12.75 2.30 -12.70
N VAL A 122 -11.86 2.35 -13.70
CA VAL A 122 -10.57 3.06 -13.57
C VAL A 122 -10.77 4.56 -13.48
N GLN A 123 -11.79 5.14 -14.10
CA GLN A 123 -12.04 6.58 -14.07
C GLN A 123 -12.45 7.03 -12.66
N GLU A 124 -13.41 6.32 -12.06
CA GLU A 124 -13.83 6.60 -10.69
C GLU A 124 -12.68 6.35 -9.69
N PHE A 125 -11.93 5.27 -9.87
CA PHE A 125 -10.73 5.02 -9.07
C PHE A 125 -9.75 6.19 -9.11
N GLN A 126 -9.41 6.68 -10.31
CA GLN A 126 -8.50 7.82 -10.47
C GLN A 126 -9.04 9.10 -9.85
N ARG A 127 -10.36 9.34 -9.97
CA ARG A 127 -11.02 10.49 -9.35
C ARG A 127 -10.86 10.46 -7.83
N VAL A 128 -11.15 9.31 -7.21
CA VAL A 128 -11.06 9.11 -5.75
C VAL A 128 -9.61 9.24 -5.27
N ILE A 129 -8.64 8.64 -5.98
CA ILE A 129 -7.22 8.76 -5.62
C ILE A 129 -6.75 10.21 -5.69
N LYS A 130 -7.08 10.96 -6.75
CA LYS A 130 -6.72 12.37 -6.86
C LYS A 130 -7.34 13.22 -5.75
N SER A 131 -8.62 12.98 -5.44
CA SER A 131 -9.33 13.64 -4.33
C SER A 131 -8.66 13.35 -2.99
N SER A 132 -8.25 12.09 -2.76
CA SER A 132 -7.55 11.66 -1.54
C SER A 132 -6.16 12.27 -1.41
N LEU A 133 -5.40 12.33 -2.50
CA LEU A 133 -4.07 12.95 -2.53
C LEU A 133 -4.15 14.45 -2.22
N ASN A 134 -5.14 15.16 -2.77
CA ASN A 134 -5.37 16.57 -2.46
C ASN A 134 -5.70 16.75 -0.96
N PHE A 135 -6.48 15.84 -0.38
CA PHE A 135 -6.84 15.93 1.03
C PHE A 135 -5.64 15.74 1.97
N VAL A 136 -4.78 14.76 1.70
CA VAL A 136 -3.60 14.48 2.54
C VAL A 136 -2.45 15.47 2.33
N ALA A 137 -2.46 16.24 1.24
CA ALA A 137 -1.44 17.27 0.99
C ALA A 137 -1.47 18.38 2.06
N ASP A 138 -2.66 18.68 2.59
CA ASP A 138 -2.90 19.76 3.55
C ASP A 138 -3.33 19.21 4.94
N SER A 139 -3.13 17.92 5.21
CA SER A 139 -3.54 17.29 6.47
C SER A 139 -2.60 16.19 6.92
N ASP A 140 -2.55 15.94 8.24
CA ASP A 140 -1.82 14.81 8.84
C ASP A 140 -2.69 13.53 8.87
N ALA A 141 -3.70 13.44 7.98
CA ALA A 141 -4.60 12.29 7.94
C ALA A 141 -3.94 11.07 7.30
N ILE A 142 -4.32 9.90 7.79
CA ILE A 142 -4.12 8.61 7.15
C ILE A 142 -5.47 8.20 6.55
N LEU A 143 -5.51 8.05 5.23
CA LEU A 143 -6.71 7.62 4.51
C LEU A 143 -6.61 6.15 4.09
N THR A 144 -7.75 5.48 4.08
CA THR A 144 -7.93 4.20 3.41
C THR A 144 -9.18 4.24 2.53
N LEU A 145 -9.18 3.49 1.43
CA LEU A 145 -10.36 3.38 0.58
C LEU A 145 -11.30 2.30 1.12
N GLY A 146 -12.52 2.72 1.44
CA GLY A 146 -13.60 1.84 1.84
C GLY A 146 -14.44 1.41 0.63
N ILE A 147 -14.66 0.10 0.49
CA ILE A 147 -15.54 -0.48 -0.55
C ILE A 147 -16.85 -0.91 0.10
N LYS A 148 -17.99 -0.49 -0.47
CA LYS A 148 -19.30 -0.87 0.06
C LYS A 148 -19.48 -2.40 -0.01
N PRO A 149 -19.77 -3.07 1.12
CA PRO A 149 -19.95 -4.52 1.14
C PRO A 149 -21.19 -4.92 0.37
N THR A 150 -21.08 -5.99 -0.41
CA THR A 150 -22.20 -6.61 -1.12
C THR A 150 -22.58 -7.98 -0.56
N ARG A 151 -21.75 -8.53 0.35
CA ARG A 151 -21.95 -9.83 1.02
C ARG A 151 -21.17 -9.85 2.35
N PRO A 152 -21.50 -10.75 3.29
CA PRO A 152 -20.76 -10.87 4.55
C PRO A 152 -19.46 -11.67 4.36
N GLU A 153 -18.43 -10.99 3.85
CA GLU A 153 -17.11 -11.57 3.59
C GLU A 153 -16.29 -11.67 4.87
N THR A 154 -15.81 -12.87 5.21
CA THR A 154 -15.02 -13.11 6.43
C THR A 154 -13.51 -13.04 6.22
N GLY A 155 -13.06 -12.96 4.97
CA GLY A 155 -11.65 -12.86 4.60
C GLY A 155 -11.11 -11.44 4.51
N TYR A 156 -11.96 -10.42 4.70
CA TYR A 156 -11.60 -9.00 4.57
C TYR A 156 -11.61 -8.27 5.91
N GLY A 157 -10.85 -7.18 5.98
CA GLY A 157 -11.01 -6.17 7.02
C GLY A 157 -12.24 -5.30 6.77
N TYR A 158 -12.88 -4.83 7.84
CA TYR A 158 -13.99 -3.91 7.82
C TYR A 158 -13.62 -2.60 8.52
N ILE A 159 -14.09 -1.49 7.96
CA ILE A 159 -13.90 -0.14 8.47
C ILE A 159 -15.27 0.41 8.86
N GLU A 160 -15.43 0.80 10.11
CA GLU A 160 -16.63 1.50 10.57
C GLU A 160 -16.47 3.01 10.36
N ALA A 161 -17.32 3.60 9.53
CA ALA A 161 -17.32 5.04 9.29
C ALA A 161 -18.31 5.74 10.23
N VAL A 162 -17.91 6.89 10.77
CA VAL A 162 -18.81 7.77 11.53
C VAL A 162 -19.67 8.54 10.54
N LEU A 163 -20.92 8.14 10.37
CA LEU A 163 -21.85 8.83 9.47
C LEU A 163 -22.08 10.26 9.94
N GLY A 164 -22.12 11.20 8.97
CA GLY A 164 -22.27 12.64 9.25
C GLY A 164 -20.95 13.33 9.65
N SER A 165 -19.84 12.62 9.77
CA SER A 165 -18.51 13.20 10.07
C SER A 165 -17.72 13.61 8.83
N SER A 166 -18.38 13.76 7.67
CA SER A 166 -17.67 14.14 6.45
C SER A 166 -16.88 15.43 6.64
N SER A 167 -15.66 15.45 6.12
CA SER A 167 -14.80 16.63 6.18
C SER A 167 -15.45 17.80 5.43
N LEU A 168 -15.31 19.02 5.97
CA LEU A 168 -15.71 20.23 5.24
C LEU A 168 -14.95 20.42 3.93
N ALA A 169 -13.68 19.95 3.90
CA ALA A 169 -12.84 20.04 2.72
C ALA A 169 -13.18 18.95 1.67
N ASN A 170 -13.71 17.80 2.10
CA ASN A 170 -14.07 16.71 1.20
C ASN A 170 -15.22 15.88 1.80
N LYS A 171 -16.40 15.96 1.19
CA LYS A 171 -17.62 15.28 1.65
C LYS A 171 -17.58 13.76 1.52
N GLU A 172 -16.62 13.20 0.79
CA GLU A 172 -16.42 11.75 0.62
C GLU A 172 -15.43 11.17 1.64
N VAL A 173 -14.77 12.02 2.44
CA VAL A 173 -13.87 11.60 3.51
C VAL A 173 -14.62 11.57 4.83
N PHE A 174 -14.72 10.38 5.42
CA PHE A 174 -15.37 10.13 6.70
C PHE A 174 -14.32 9.77 7.75
N ARG A 175 -14.59 10.13 8.99
CA ARG A 175 -13.80 9.66 10.11
C ARG A 175 -14.03 8.17 10.32
N VAL A 176 -12.96 7.41 10.55
CA VAL A 176 -13.02 6.00 10.95
C VAL A 176 -13.25 5.92 12.46
N ASP A 177 -14.23 5.14 12.86
CA ASP A 177 -14.49 4.81 14.27
C ASP A 177 -13.69 3.59 14.70
N SER A 178 -13.72 2.55 13.89
CA SER A 178 -13.02 1.32 14.20
C SER A 178 -12.58 0.57 12.93
N PHE A 179 -11.51 -0.21 13.10
CA PHE A 179 -10.98 -1.14 12.12
C PHE A 179 -11.12 -2.56 12.66
N LYS A 180 -11.72 -3.48 11.90
CA LYS A 180 -12.00 -4.86 12.32
C LYS A 180 -11.50 -5.84 11.27
N GLU A 181 -10.50 -6.61 11.62
CA GLU A 181 -9.88 -7.57 10.70
C GLU A 181 -10.58 -8.94 10.79
N LYS A 182 -11.00 -9.47 9.66
CA LYS A 182 -11.52 -10.83 9.45
C LYS A 182 -12.55 -11.30 10.51
N PRO A 183 -13.75 -10.69 10.54
CA PRO A 183 -14.79 -11.06 11.50
C PRO A 183 -15.37 -12.46 11.24
N SER A 184 -16.10 -13.03 12.23
CA SER A 184 -16.94 -14.18 11.99
C SER A 184 -18.11 -13.85 11.03
N LEU A 185 -18.74 -14.87 10.46
CA LEU A 185 -19.87 -14.66 9.53
C LEU A 185 -21.02 -13.88 10.18
N GLU A 186 -21.38 -14.20 11.41
CA GLU A 186 -22.44 -13.51 12.17
C GLU A 186 -22.11 -12.02 12.38
N ILE A 187 -20.86 -11.74 12.73
CA ILE A 187 -20.39 -10.36 12.90
C ILE A 187 -20.40 -9.63 11.57
N ALA A 188 -19.91 -10.24 10.48
CA ALA A 188 -19.94 -9.66 9.14
C ALA A 188 -21.36 -9.32 8.67
N GLN A 189 -22.34 -10.20 8.94
CA GLN A 189 -23.76 -9.95 8.67
C GLN A 189 -24.28 -8.72 9.44
N SER A 190 -23.89 -8.60 10.73
CA SER A 190 -24.28 -7.45 11.55
C SER A 190 -23.70 -6.13 11.02
N TYR A 191 -22.47 -6.16 10.49
CA TYR A 191 -21.82 -4.97 9.90
C TYR A 191 -22.56 -4.48 8.66
N ILE A 192 -22.96 -5.41 7.78
CA ILE A 192 -23.73 -5.05 6.58
C ILE A 192 -25.07 -4.41 6.94
N ALA A 193 -25.76 -4.95 7.96
CA ALA A 193 -27.06 -4.42 8.40
C ALA A 193 -26.98 -2.97 8.92
N LYS A 194 -25.85 -2.55 9.48
CA LYS A 194 -25.63 -1.19 10.00
C LYS A 194 -25.42 -0.14 8.92
N ASN A 195 -25.08 -0.50 7.67
CA ASN A 195 -24.83 0.41 6.52
C ASN A 195 -23.70 1.45 6.68
N ASN A 196 -22.92 1.40 7.75
CA ASN A 196 -21.78 2.29 8.00
C ASN A 196 -20.44 1.55 7.97
N PHE A 197 -20.43 0.27 7.61
CA PHE A 197 -19.23 -0.52 7.43
C PHE A 197 -18.84 -0.63 5.96
N TYR A 198 -17.55 -0.60 5.70
CA TYR A 198 -16.94 -0.75 4.39
C TYR A 198 -15.85 -1.81 4.47
N TRP A 199 -15.62 -2.56 3.38
CA TRP A 199 -14.43 -3.39 3.28
C TRP A 199 -13.18 -2.53 3.17
N ASN A 200 -12.13 -2.90 3.90
CA ASN A 200 -10.80 -2.33 3.69
C ASN A 200 -10.23 -2.82 2.37
N SER A 201 -9.98 -1.90 1.45
CA SER A 201 -9.35 -2.23 0.16
C SER A 201 -7.86 -2.55 0.27
N GLY A 202 -7.21 -2.25 1.40
CA GLY A 202 -5.75 -2.30 1.53
C GLY A 202 -5.01 -1.24 0.71
N ILE A 203 -5.74 -0.20 0.25
CA ILE A 203 -5.15 0.97 -0.41
C ILE A 203 -5.14 2.11 0.59
N PHE A 204 -3.95 2.65 0.85
CA PHE A 204 -3.73 3.68 1.85
C PHE A 204 -3.12 4.92 1.22
N ILE A 205 -3.50 6.10 1.71
CA ILE A 205 -3.00 7.38 1.22
C ILE A 205 -2.64 8.27 2.41
N TRP A 206 -1.46 8.87 2.38
CA TRP A 206 -0.94 9.76 3.42
C TRP A 206 0.19 10.63 2.91
N ASN A 207 0.52 11.68 3.67
CA ASN A 207 1.81 12.34 3.51
C ASN A 207 2.93 11.47 4.12
N VAL A 208 4.09 11.45 3.50
CA VAL A 208 5.24 10.63 3.94
C VAL A 208 5.67 10.94 5.36
N SER A 209 5.55 12.20 5.80
CA SER A 209 5.87 12.59 7.17
C SER A 209 4.88 12.04 8.18
N THR A 210 3.59 11.99 7.83
CA THR A 210 2.52 11.43 8.66
C THR A 210 2.78 9.96 8.96
N ILE A 211 3.04 9.14 7.93
CA ILE A 211 3.27 7.71 8.15
C ILE A 211 4.58 7.43 8.88
N VAL A 212 5.65 8.17 8.59
CA VAL A 212 6.91 8.04 9.32
C VAL A 212 6.73 8.38 10.80
N ASN A 213 5.98 9.43 11.13
CA ASN A 213 5.67 9.78 12.52
C ASN A 213 4.79 8.72 13.19
N ALA A 214 3.81 8.15 12.48
CA ALA A 214 3.00 7.06 13.01
C ALA A 214 3.86 5.82 13.35
N PHE A 215 4.81 5.44 12.50
CA PHE A 215 5.77 4.38 12.82
C PHE A 215 6.62 4.70 14.05
N ARG A 216 7.10 5.93 14.19
CA ARG A 216 7.88 6.36 15.37
C ARG A 216 7.08 6.20 16.68
N VAL A 217 5.81 6.55 16.64
CA VAL A 217 4.92 6.51 17.80
C VAL A 217 4.50 5.08 18.14
N TYR A 218 4.05 4.32 17.14
CA TYR A 218 3.39 3.03 17.37
C TYR A 218 4.29 1.82 17.12
N GLN A 219 5.37 1.97 16.36
CA GLN A 219 6.28 0.89 15.95
C GLN A 219 7.74 1.37 15.99
N SER A 220 8.17 1.92 17.12
CA SER A 220 9.53 2.46 17.28
C SER A 220 10.66 1.47 16.91
N PRO A 221 10.56 0.13 17.13
CA PRO A 221 11.60 -0.79 16.69
C PRO A 221 11.73 -0.84 15.17
N ILE A 222 10.60 -0.82 14.42
CA ILE A 222 10.62 -0.76 12.96
C ILE A 222 11.18 0.58 12.50
N ALA A 223 10.75 1.69 13.11
CA ALA A 223 11.24 3.03 12.80
C ALA A 223 12.76 3.12 12.98
N SER A 224 13.31 2.59 14.08
CA SER A 224 14.75 2.64 14.37
C SER A 224 15.58 1.93 13.29
N VAL A 225 15.11 0.78 12.77
CA VAL A 225 15.78 0.07 11.67
C VAL A 225 15.91 0.98 10.44
N PHE A 226 14.82 1.59 9.99
CA PHE A 226 14.85 2.39 8.75
C PHE A 226 15.47 3.79 8.97
N GLU A 227 15.51 4.30 10.19
CA GLU A 227 16.26 5.51 10.53
C GLU A 227 17.78 5.30 10.48
N SER A 228 18.26 4.15 10.93
CA SER A 228 19.68 3.80 10.83
C SER A 228 20.16 3.70 9.38
N LEU A 229 19.26 3.38 8.45
CA LEU A 229 19.53 3.29 7.01
C LEU A 229 19.52 4.66 6.29
N LEU A 230 19.04 5.73 6.92
CA LEU A 230 18.92 7.04 6.29
C LEU A 230 20.20 7.52 5.58
N PRO A 231 21.42 7.39 6.13
CA PRO A 231 22.64 7.82 5.44
C PRO A 231 22.90 7.06 4.13
N TYR A 232 22.41 5.83 4.02
CA TYR A 232 22.80 4.88 2.99
C TYR A 232 21.81 4.76 1.84
N TYR A 233 20.56 5.23 1.98
CA TYR A 233 19.62 5.26 0.85
C TYR A 233 20.21 5.99 -0.35
N TYR A 234 20.03 5.42 -1.52
CA TYR A 234 20.56 5.89 -2.82
C TYR A 234 22.10 5.80 -2.93
N THR A 235 22.73 4.91 -2.15
CA THR A 235 24.15 4.56 -2.27
C THR A 235 24.32 3.08 -2.60
N ASP A 236 25.52 2.69 -3.03
CA ASP A 236 25.84 1.28 -3.34
C ASP A 236 25.72 0.34 -2.12
N LYS A 237 25.73 0.89 -0.91
CA LYS A 237 25.59 0.11 0.35
C LYS A 237 24.15 -0.12 0.76
N GLU A 238 23.19 0.51 0.10
CA GLU A 238 21.77 0.44 0.51
C GLU A 238 21.28 -1.01 0.61
N GLN A 239 21.40 -1.80 -0.47
CA GLN A 239 20.85 -3.14 -0.50
C GLN A 239 21.53 -4.08 0.50
N GLU A 240 22.86 -3.96 0.68
CA GLU A 240 23.62 -4.73 1.67
C GLU A 240 23.07 -4.51 3.08
N LEU A 241 22.92 -3.24 3.48
CA LEU A 241 22.43 -2.88 4.81
C LEU A 241 20.94 -3.18 4.99
N VAL A 242 20.12 -3.06 3.94
CA VAL A 242 18.74 -3.54 3.97
C VAL A 242 18.69 -5.05 4.20
N ASN A 243 19.55 -5.82 3.54
CA ASN A 243 19.62 -7.28 3.72
C ASN A 243 20.03 -7.67 5.15
N GLU A 244 20.89 -6.87 5.79
CA GLU A 244 21.34 -7.08 7.17
C GLU A 244 20.24 -6.73 8.19
N HIS A 245 19.64 -5.55 8.09
CA HIS A 245 18.78 -5.01 9.15
C HIS A 245 17.28 -5.25 8.96
N PHE A 246 16.79 -5.40 7.73
CA PHE A 246 15.36 -5.66 7.49
C PHE A 246 14.84 -6.93 8.20
N PRO A 247 15.60 -8.04 8.32
CA PRO A 247 15.18 -9.21 9.08
C PRO A 247 14.97 -8.98 10.58
N GLU A 248 15.50 -7.91 11.16
CA GLU A 248 15.26 -7.52 12.57
C GLU A 248 13.83 -7.01 12.79
N CYS A 249 13.17 -6.54 11.73
CA CYS A 249 11.81 -6.04 11.84
C CYS A 249 10.85 -7.14 12.25
N ARG A 250 9.95 -6.83 13.19
CA ARG A 250 8.82 -7.68 13.52
C ARG A 250 7.92 -7.87 12.29
N SER A 251 7.49 -9.12 12.03
CA SER A 251 6.51 -9.42 10.99
C SER A 251 5.12 -9.02 11.45
N ILE A 252 4.60 -7.92 10.91
CA ILE A 252 3.30 -7.37 11.24
C ILE A 252 2.70 -6.62 10.05
N SER A 253 1.37 -6.69 9.84
CA SER A 253 0.72 -5.88 8.82
C SER A 253 0.57 -4.42 9.27
N VAL A 254 0.49 -3.50 8.31
CA VAL A 254 0.23 -2.08 8.59
C VAL A 254 -1.13 -1.88 9.25
N ASP A 255 -2.09 -2.75 8.96
CA ASP A 255 -3.41 -2.74 9.57
C ASP A 255 -3.30 -2.85 11.10
N TYR A 256 -2.61 -3.89 11.61
CA TYR A 256 -2.38 -4.08 13.04
C TYR A 256 -1.33 -3.12 13.63
N ALA A 257 -0.35 -2.71 12.83
CA ALA A 257 0.74 -1.88 13.31
C ALA A 257 0.33 -0.42 13.53
N ILE A 258 -0.50 0.11 12.64
CA ILE A 258 -0.85 1.53 12.56
C ILE A 258 -2.37 1.77 12.54
N MET A 259 -3.14 1.06 11.67
CA MET A 259 -4.53 1.41 11.38
C MET A 259 -5.49 1.11 12.53
N GLU A 260 -5.17 0.17 13.40
CA GLU A 260 -5.95 -0.17 14.60
C GLU A 260 -5.56 0.68 15.83
N ARG A 261 -4.65 1.67 15.68
CA ARG A 261 -4.14 2.52 16.77
C ARG A 261 -4.77 3.90 16.73
#